data_b489e64bca0f2bab72bd079fdb604777
#
_entry.id   b489e64bca0f2bab72bd079fdb604777
#
_cell.length_a   1.000
_cell.length_b   1.000
_cell.length_c   1.000
_cell.angle_alpha   90.00
_cell.angle_beta   90.00
_cell.angle_gamma   90.00
#
_symmetry.space_group_name_H-M   'P 1'
#
loop_
_entity.id
_entity.type
_entity.pdbx_description
1 polymer ?
#
loop_
_entity_poly.entity_id
_entity_poly.type
_entity_poly.pdbx_seq_one_letter_code
_entity_poly.pdbx_strand_id
1 'polypeptide(L)'
;TNFPTFSPSFPGFWADRTPVHEAARRGEALQLQQLIESGACVNAVTYDSITPLHEASLRGQTQCVKLLLDAGAQVDARNIDGSTPLCDACASGSIECVRVLLSHGAKFSLGIPSPWSRIPGVPCFPRCSRAGSPECVQLLIDVGANLEAHDCHFGTPLHVACAREHLDCAKLLLQAGANVNAAKLHETALHHAAKVRNVDLVELLVEFGGNIYARDNRGKKPSDYTWSSSPTAKCFEYYEKTPLSLAQLCRVAVRRAAGQRGLDKICQLQLPPRLIQYLLYN
;
A
#
# COMPACT_ATOMS: atom_id res chain seq x y z
N THR A 1 6.18 49.03 -8.44
CA THR A 1 6.06 48.55 -9.81
C THR A 1 7.40 48.14 -10.36
N ASN A 2 7.91 46.99 -9.98
CA ASN A 2 8.97 46.28 -10.73
C ASN A 2 8.83 44.81 -10.39
N PHE A 3 8.12 44.09 -11.25
CA PHE A 3 8.17 42.62 -11.28
C PHE A 3 9.49 42.23 -11.92
N PRO A 4 10.28 41.32 -11.34
CA PRO A 4 11.43 40.75 -12.03
C PRO A 4 10.93 39.89 -13.17
N THR A 5 11.20 40.29 -14.38
CA THR A 5 11.07 39.49 -15.59
C THR A 5 12.02 38.29 -15.47
N PHE A 6 11.46 37.11 -15.29
CA PHE A 6 12.22 35.85 -15.35
C PHE A 6 12.67 35.63 -16.79
N SER A 7 13.96 35.76 -17.01
CA SER A 7 14.65 35.40 -18.25
C SER A 7 14.67 33.88 -18.42
N PRO A 8 14.31 33.31 -19.59
CA PRO A 8 14.40 31.88 -19.81
C PRO A 8 15.80 31.53 -20.31
N SER A 9 16.67 31.15 -19.40
CA SER A 9 17.97 30.60 -19.80
C SER A 9 18.49 29.62 -18.74
N PHE A 10 18.21 28.36 -18.99
CA PHE A 10 19.07 27.18 -18.91
C PHE A 10 18.22 25.91 -19.01
N PRO A 11 18.48 24.99 -19.96
CA PRO A 11 17.81 23.70 -20.05
C PRO A 11 18.48 22.74 -19.08
N GLY A 12 18.04 22.75 -17.84
CA GLY A 12 18.36 21.74 -16.85
C GLY A 12 17.08 21.00 -16.47
N PHE A 13 17.16 19.72 -16.24
CA PHE A 13 16.12 18.75 -15.87
C PHE A 13 15.13 19.19 -14.75
N TRP A 14 15.20 20.41 -14.30
CA TRP A 14 14.44 21.01 -13.19
C TRP A 14 13.56 22.21 -13.61
N ALA A 15 13.48 22.53 -14.90
CA ALA A 15 12.92 23.78 -15.41
C ALA A 15 11.38 23.90 -15.39
N ASP A 16 10.66 22.80 -15.13
CA ASP A 16 9.20 22.81 -15.25
C ASP A 16 8.44 22.98 -13.92
N ARG A 17 9.15 23.11 -12.80
CA ARG A 17 8.52 23.30 -11.48
C ARG A 17 8.22 24.78 -11.26
N THR A 18 6.94 25.07 -11.00
CA THR A 18 6.53 26.42 -10.60
C THR A 18 6.88 26.68 -9.12
N PRO A 19 6.90 27.97 -8.68
CA PRO A 19 7.08 28.29 -7.25
C PRO A 19 6.08 27.57 -6.32
N VAL A 20 4.86 27.28 -6.80
CA VAL A 20 3.85 26.53 -6.05
C VAL A 20 4.28 25.10 -5.80
N HIS A 21 4.89 24.44 -6.81
CA HIS A 21 5.43 23.07 -6.61
C HIS A 21 6.53 23.07 -5.56
N GLU A 22 7.43 24.06 -5.61
CA GLU A 22 8.57 24.09 -4.71
C GLU A 22 8.14 24.40 -3.27
N ALA A 23 7.24 25.37 -3.05
CA ALA A 23 6.66 25.66 -1.74
C ALA A 23 5.90 24.44 -1.18
N ALA A 24 5.13 23.75 -2.00
CA ALA A 24 4.40 22.54 -1.63
C ALA A 24 5.36 21.41 -1.22
N ARG A 25 6.44 21.21 -2.00
CA ARG A 25 7.47 20.20 -1.75
C ARG A 25 8.24 20.43 -0.46
N ARG A 26 8.58 21.70 -0.17
CA ARG A 26 9.33 22.08 1.03
C ARG A 26 8.49 22.17 2.28
N GLY A 27 7.16 22.19 2.15
CA GLY A 27 6.26 22.37 3.28
C GLY A 27 6.16 23.83 3.76
N GLU A 28 6.50 24.79 2.91
CA GLU A 28 6.47 26.24 3.19
C GLU A 28 5.02 26.74 3.09
N ALA A 29 4.18 26.39 4.09
CA ALA A 29 2.75 26.64 4.07
C ALA A 29 2.40 28.14 3.93
N LEU A 30 3.13 29.03 4.60
CA LEU A 30 2.90 30.48 4.50
C LEU A 30 3.21 30.99 3.10
N GLN A 31 4.32 30.59 2.51
CA GLN A 31 4.68 30.97 1.15
C GLN A 31 3.69 30.42 0.13
N LEU A 32 3.27 29.16 0.32
CA LEU A 32 2.25 28.53 -0.51
C LEU A 32 0.93 29.30 -0.46
N GLN A 33 0.49 29.70 0.72
CA GLN A 33 -0.70 30.52 0.90
C GLN A 33 -0.60 31.86 0.18
N GLN A 34 0.52 32.58 0.32
CA GLN A 34 0.76 33.84 -0.39
C GLN A 34 0.73 33.67 -1.91
N LEU A 35 1.31 32.60 -2.43
CA LEU A 35 1.27 32.29 -3.85
C LEU A 35 -0.17 32.03 -4.34
N ILE A 36 -0.96 31.28 -3.57
CA ILE A 36 -2.36 31.00 -3.88
C ILE A 36 -3.18 32.30 -3.87
N GLU A 37 -3.02 33.13 -2.85
CA GLU A 37 -3.69 34.43 -2.73
C GLU A 37 -3.31 35.42 -3.86
N SER A 38 -2.09 35.33 -4.37
CA SER A 38 -1.65 36.10 -5.54
C SER A 38 -2.19 35.59 -6.89
N GLY A 39 -3.00 34.50 -6.88
CA GLY A 39 -3.60 33.92 -8.08
C GLY A 39 -2.73 32.89 -8.79
N ALA A 40 -1.72 32.32 -8.12
CA ALA A 40 -0.92 31.26 -8.72
C ALA A 40 -1.77 29.99 -8.98
N CYS A 41 -1.51 29.30 -10.10
CA CYS A 41 -2.25 28.12 -10.48
C CYS A 41 -1.90 26.91 -9.58
N VAL A 42 -2.87 26.46 -8.78
CA VAL A 42 -2.73 25.31 -7.87
C VAL A 42 -2.71 23.97 -8.60
N ASN A 43 -3.20 23.93 -9.84
CA ASN A 43 -3.25 22.73 -10.70
C ASN A 43 -2.18 22.77 -11.82
N ALA A 44 -1.14 23.60 -11.67
CA ALA A 44 -0.02 23.58 -12.60
C ALA A 44 0.59 22.17 -12.66
N VAL A 45 1.00 21.75 -13.84
CA VAL A 45 1.62 20.43 -14.06
C VAL A 45 3.03 20.57 -14.60
N THR A 46 3.91 19.68 -14.16
CA THR A 46 5.23 19.51 -14.76
C THR A 46 5.12 18.66 -16.03
N TYR A 47 6.25 18.49 -16.76
CA TYR A 47 6.33 17.59 -17.92
C TYR A 47 5.83 16.17 -17.60
N ASP A 48 6.09 15.68 -16.38
CA ASP A 48 5.64 14.38 -15.89
C ASP A 48 4.21 14.41 -15.33
N SER A 49 3.45 15.48 -15.60
CA SER A 49 2.09 15.69 -15.07
C SER A 49 2.02 15.68 -13.53
N ILE A 50 3.10 16.02 -12.85
CA ILE A 50 3.14 16.15 -11.39
C ILE A 50 2.50 17.50 -11.03
N THR A 51 1.54 17.49 -10.10
CA THR A 51 0.93 18.69 -9.54
C THR A 51 1.58 19.08 -8.20
N PRO A 52 1.41 20.32 -7.71
CA PRO A 52 1.84 20.70 -6.36
C PRO A 52 1.27 19.76 -5.27
N LEU A 53 0.06 19.25 -5.48
CA LEU A 53 -0.57 18.31 -4.55
C LEU A 53 0.16 16.96 -4.50
N HIS A 54 0.69 16.45 -5.63
CA HIS A 54 1.55 15.26 -5.64
C HIS A 54 2.83 15.51 -4.81
N GLU A 55 3.51 16.65 -5.02
CA GLU A 55 4.75 16.98 -4.31
C GLU A 55 4.52 17.09 -2.80
N ALA A 56 3.47 17.80 -2.36
CA ALA A 56 3.09 17.92 -0.95
C ALA A 56 2.76 16.56 -0.33
N SER A 57 2.02 15.71 -1.06
CA SER A 57 1.61 14.38 -0.62
C SER A 57 2.80 13.43 -0.48
N LEU A 58 3.70 13.42 -1.47
CA LEU A 58 4.91 12.59 -1.46
C LEU A 58 5.86 12.93 -0.31
N ARG A 59 5.85 14.19 0.13
CA ARG A 59 6.66 14.67 1.25
C ARG A 59 5.94 14.65 2.59
N GLY A 60 4.66 14.25 2.61
CA GLY A 60 3.87 14.21 3.84
C GLY A 60 3.54 15.60 4.42
N GLN A 61 3.51 16.63 3.59
CA GLN A 61 3.32 18.04 4.00
C GLN A 61 1.83 18.33 4.18
N THR A 62 1.25 17.89 5.30
CA THR A 62 -0.20 17.91 5.55
C THR A 62 -0.81 19.31 5.45
N GLN A 63 -0.13 20.35 5.94
CA GLN A 63 -0.66 21.71 5.85
C GLN A 63 -0.74 22.20 4.40
N CYS A 64 0.29 21.92 3.60
CA CYS A 64 0.29 22.25 2.18
C CYS A 64 -0.79 21.47 1.42
N VAL A 65 -0.99 20.19 1.76
CA VAL A 65 -2.07 19.37 1.20
C VAL A 65 -3.43 20.01 1.47
N LYS A 66 -3.72 20.45 2.71
CA LYS A 66 -4.97 21.13 3.07
C LYS A 66 -5.13 22.41 2.27
N LEU A 67 -4.14 23.30 2.28
CA LEU A 67 -4.19 24.57 1.56
C LEU A 67 -4.45 24.40 0.06
N LEU A 68 -3.82 23.43 -0.57
CA LEU A 68 -4.03 23.13 -2.00
C LEU A 68 -5.42 22.61 -2.28
N LEU A 69 -5.95 21.71 -1.44
CA LEU A 69 -7.30 21.17 -1.59
C LEU A 69 -8.37 22.24 -1.36
N ASP A 70 -8.21 23.09 -0.33
CA ASP A 70 -9.10 24.20 -0.04
C ASP A 70 -9.10 25.25 -1.18
N ALA A 71 -7.98 25.39 -1.88
CA ALA A 71 -7.84 26.23 -3.06
C ALA A 71 -8.30 25.58 -4.37
N GLY A 72 -8.91 24.37 -4.33
CA GLY A 72 -9.48 23.71 -5.49
C GLY A 72 -8.49 22.87 -6.30
N ALA A 73 -7.44 22.35 -5.66
CA ALA A 73 -6.56 21.38 -6.32
C ALA A 73 -7.32 20.10 -6.69
N GLN A 74 -7.00 19.53 -7.86
CA GLN A 74 -7.59 18.26 -8.32
C GLN A 74 -7.10 17.10 -7.48
N VAL A 75 -7.96 16.56 -6.62
CA VAL A 75 -7.63 15.50 -5.67
C VAL A 75 -7.17 14.19 -6.33
N ASP A 76 -7.73 13.86 -7.51
CA ASP A 76 -7.44 12.62 -8.26
C ASP A 76 -6.59 12.89 -9.52
N ALA A 77 -5.81 13.97 -9.56
CA ALA A 77 -4.89 14.22 -10.66
C ALA A 77 -3.95 13.02 -10.85
N ARG A 78 -3.64 12.66 -12.09
CA ARG A 78 -2.73 11.54 -12.40
C ARG A 78 -1.47 12.04 -13.07
N ASN A 79 -0.32 11.58 -12.60
CA ASN A 79 0.94 11.79 -13.28
C ASN A 79 1.13 10.79 -14.45
N ILE A 80 2.25 10.88 -15.17
CA ILE A 80 2.57 9.99 -16.32
C ILE A 80 2.60 8.50 -15.93
N ASP A 81 2.95 8.17 -14.67
CA ASP A 81 2.94 6.80 -14.16
C ASP A 81 1.54 6.35 -13.74
N GLY A 82 0.51 7.22 -13.83
CA GLY A 82 -0.83 6.96 -13.34
C GLY A 82 -0.98 7.07 -11.82
N SER A 83 0.03 7.57 -11.11
CA SER A 83 -0.03 7.82 -9.67
C SER A 83 -0.91 9.00 -9.35
N THR A 84 -1.65 8.94 -8.24
CA THR A 84 -2.46 10.04 -7.70
C THR A 84 -1.81 10.60 -6.43
N PRO A 85 -2.18 11.81 -5.98
CA PRO A 85 -1.71 12.35 -4.70
C PRO A 85 -1.94 11.40 -3.51
N LEU A 86 -3.04 10.64 -3.53
CA LEU A 86 -3.31 9.62 -2.51
C LEU A 86 -2.26 8.48 -2.56
N CYS A 87 -1.86 8.03 -3.75
CA CYS A 87 -0.80 7.03 -3.90
C CYS A 87 0.54 7.54 -3.36
N ASP A 88 0.83 8.83 -3.55
CA ASP A 88 2.07 9.46 -3.09
C ASP A 88 2.04 9.67 -1.56
N ALA A 89 0.90 10.07 -0.98
CA ALA A 89 0.70 10.12 0.47
C ALA A 89 0.85 8.73 1.11
N CYS A 90 0.34 7.69 0.46
CA CYS A 90 0.54 6.31 0.87
C CYS A 90 2.03 5.90 0.83
N ALA A 91 2.74 6.31 -0.21
CA ALA A 91 4.18 6.02 -0.34
C ALA A 91 5.04 6.76 0.69
N SER A 92 4.61 7.94 1.14
CA SER A 92 5.26 8.69 2.24
C SER A 92 4.96 8.10 3.63
N GLY A 93 3.91 7.29 3.76
CA GLY A 93 3.44 6.77 5.05
C GLY A 93 2.74 7.82 5.93
N SER A 94 2.41 9.00 5.39
CA SER A 94 1.76 10.07 6.15
C SER A 94 0.26 9.83 6.28
N ILE A 95 -0.15 9.30 7.45
CA ILE A 95 -1.55 9.02 7.73
C ILE A 95 -2.44 10.27 7.65
N GLU A 96 -1.92 11.42 8.11
CA GLU A 96 -2.69 12.67 8.10
C GLU A 96 -2.94 13.16 6.67
N CYS A 97 -1.96 13.05 5.77
CA CYS A 97 -2.17 13.35 4.35
C CYS A 97 -3.20 12.41 3.73
N VAL A 98 -3.12 11.10 4.04
CA VAL A 98 -4.09 10.10 3.56
C VAL A 98 -5.50 10.44 4.06
N ARG A 99 -5.68 10.78 5.35
CA ARG A 99 -6.97 11.18 5.93
C ARG A 99 -7.54 12.42 5.24
N VAL A 100 -6.72 13.45 5.06
CA VAL A 100 -7.15 14.70 4.41
C VAL A 100 -7.56 14.46 2.97
N LEU A 101 -6.80 13.69 2.19
CA LEU A 101 -7.14 13.38 0.81
C LEU A 101 -8.45 12.57 0.72
N LEU A 102 -8.63 11.56 1.58
CA LEU A 102 -9.86 10.76 1.62
C LEU A 102 -11.07 11.61 2.03
N SER A 103 -10.93 12.53 2.98
CA SER A 103 -12.03 13.43 3.39
C SER A 103 -12.44 14.40 2.29
N HIS A 104 -11.54 14.72 1.34
CA HIS A 104 -11.82 15.51 0.14
C HIS A 104 -12.24 14.65 -1.06
N GLY A 105 -12.59 13.40 -0.83
CA GLY A 105 -13.14 12.51 -1.86
C GLY A 105 -12.12 11.86 -2.79
N ALA A 106 -10.84 11.77 -2.38
CA ALA A 106 -9.85 11.02 -3.14
C ALA A 106 -10.31 9.58 -3.35
N LYS A 107 -10.26 9.13 -4.59
CA LYS A 107 -10.64 7.76 -4.96
C LYS A 107 -9.43 6.84 -4.84
N PHE A 108 -9.53 5.85 -3.96
CA PHE A 108 -8.60 4.73 -4.02
C PHE A 108 -8.98 3.88 -5.25
N SER A 109 -8.04 3.76 -6.19
CA SER A 109 -8.30 3.07 -7.46
C SER A 109 -8.74 1.62 -7.18
N LEU A 110 -10.01 1.37 -7.44
CA LEU A 110 -10.54 0.02 -7.64
C LEU A 110 -9.98 -0.49 -8.96
N GLY A 111 -8.78 -0.96 -9.05
CA GLY A 111 -8.08 -1.60 -10.16
C GLY A 111 -8.85 -2.01 -11.45
N ILE A 112 -9.90 -1.28 -11.80
CA ILE A 112 -10.65 -1.49 -13.04
C ILE A 112 -9.95 -0.66 -14.12
N PRO A 113 -9.29 -1.31 -15.09
CA PRO A 113 -8.80 -0.60 -16.26
C PRO A 113 -9.98 0.05 -16.96
N SER A 114 -10.00 1.39 -17.05
CA SER A 114 -10.87 2.03 -18.01
C SER A 114 -10.51 1.46 -19.40
N PRO A 115 -11.47 1.07 -20.26
CA PRO A 115 -11.19 0.55 -21.60
C PRO A 115 -10.36 1.50 -22.46
N TRP A 116 -10.26 2.76 -22.04
CA TRP A 116 -9.55 3.85 -22.73
C TRP A 116 -8.23 4.26 -22.07
N SER A 117 -7.90 3.74 -20.87
CA SER A 117 -6.66 4.04 -20.19
C SER A 117 -5.60 3.01 -20.57
N ARG A 118 -4.60 3.42 -21.36
CA ARG A 118 -3.44 2.58 -21.71
C ARG A 118 -2.53 2.30 -20.52
N ILE A 119 -2.70 3.02 -19.40
CA ILE A 119 -1.89 2.87 -18.19
C ILE A 119 -2.84 2.46 -17.06
N PRO A 120 -2.75 1.24 -16.53
CA PRO A 120 -3.50 0.86 -15.34
C PRO A 120 -3.06 1.79 -14.20
N GLY A 121 -4.05 2.44 -13.53
CA GLY A 121 -3.76 3.28 -12.37
C GLY A 121 -2.96 2.49 -11.33
N VAL A 122 -1.92 3.08 -10.80
CA VAL A 122 -1.10 2.45 -9.75
C VAL A 122 -1.95 2.33 -8.48
N PRO A 123 -2.15 1.12 -7.95
CA PRO A 123 -2.95 0.96 -6.74
C PRO A 123 -2.23 1.55 -5.53
N CYS A 124 -2.95 2.34 -4.73
CA CYS A 124 -2.40 2.99 -3.53
C CYS A 124 -1.98 1.98 -2.46
N PHE A 125 -2.72 0.87 -2.35
CA PHE A 125 -2.60 -0.07 -1.26
C PHE A 125 -1.23 -0.77 -1.19
N PRO A 126 -0.63 -1.30 -2.28
CA PRO A 126 0.73 -1.82 -2.24
C PRO A 126 1.77 -0.77 -1.81
N ARG A 127 1.53 0.51 -2.11
CA ARG A 127 2.44 1.60 -1.71
C ARG A 127 2.42 1.87 -0.22
N CYS A 128 1.26 1.85 0.46
CA CYS A 128 1.17 1.91 1.92
C CYS A 128 1.91 0.74 2.59
N SER A 129 1.70 -0.46 2.05
CA SER A 129 2.39 -1.66 2.55
C SER A 129 3.91 -1.58 2.35
N ARG A 130 4.37 -0.88 1.31
CA ARG A 130 5.80 -0.61 1.07
C ARG A 130 6.37 0.41 2.05
N ALA A 131 5.59 1.43 2.42
CA ALA A 131 5.99 2.45 3.40
C ALA A 131 6.10 1.87 4.82
N GLY A 132 5.40 0.77 5.09
CA GLY A 132 5.42 0.11 6.40
C GLY A 132 4.63 0.85 7.47
N SER A 133 3.61 1.64 7.07
CA SER A 133 2.71 2.31 8.01
C SER A 133 1.46 1.46 8.24
N PRO A 134 1.35 0.77 9.40
CA PRO A 134 0.19 -0.05 9.72
C PRO A 134 -1.08 0.78 9.83
N GLU A 135 -0.99 2.03 10.29
CA GLU A 135 -2.13 2.93 10.41
C GLU A 135 -2.71 3.29 9.05
N CYS A 136 -1.86 3.56 8.04
CA CYS A 136 -2.31 3.80 6.67
C CYS A 136 -2.93 2.55 6.05
N VAL A 137 -2.35 1.37 6.31
CA VAL A 137 -2.89 0.08 5.87
C VAL A 137 -4.25 -0.14 6.49
N GLN A 138 -4.42 0.06 7.81
CA GLN A 138 -5.70 -0.10 8.50
C GLN A 138 -6.75 0.86 7.93
N LEU A 139 -6.39 2.14 7.74
CA LEU A 139 -7.32 3.12 7.18
C LEU A 139 -7.83 2.73 5.79
N LEU A 140 -6.94 2.18 4.93
CA LEU A 140 -7.37 1.70 3.61
C LEU A 140 -8.24 0.45 3.69
N ILE A 141 -8.00 -0.43 4.67
CA ILE A 141 -8.87 -1.58 4.95
C ILE A 141 -10.26 -1.09 5.36
N ASP A 142 -10.35 -0.13 6.28
CA ASP A 142 -11.60 0.42 6.81
C ASP A 142 -12.46 1.09 5.73
N VAL A 143 -11.84 1.75 4.75
CA VAL A 143 -12.56 2.32 3.60
C VAL A 143 -12.86 1.29 2.50
N GLY A 144 -12.53 0.02 2.71
CA GLY A 144 -12.87 -1.09 1.81
C GLY A 144 -11.96 -1.23 0.59
N ALA A 145 -10.70 -0.85 0.69
CA ALA A 145 -9.74 -1.02 -0.39
C ALA A 145 -9.57 -2.52 -0.74
N ASN A 146 -9.32 -2.79 -2.03
CA ASN A 146 -9.14 -4.16 -2.51
C ASN A 146 -7.80 -4.73 -2.01
N LEU A 147 -7.87 -5.74 -1.13
CA LEU A 147 -6.69 -6.43 -0.56
C LEU A 147 -5.87 -7.18 -1.61
N GLU A 148 -6.48 -7.52 -2.74
CA GLU A 148 -5.85 -8.23 -3.85
C GLU A 148 -5.46 -7.28 -5.01
N ALA A 149 -5.40 -5.96 -4.75
CA ALA A 149 -4.97 -5.00 -5.75
C ALA A 149 -3.52 -5.29 -6.16
N HIS A 150 -3.32 -5.62 -7.44
CA HIS A 150 -2.00 -5.93 -7.98
C HIS A 150 -1.28 -4.70 -8.49
N ASP A 151 -0.09 -4.45 -7.97
CA ASP A 151 0.91 -3.62 -8.62
C ASP A 151 1.68 -4.45 -9.65
N CYS A 152 1.95 -3.87 -10.85
CA CYS A 152 2.65 -4.57 -11.93
C CYS A 152 4.08 -5.01 -11.53
N HIS A 153 4.73 -4.28 -10.61
CA HIS A 153 6.09 -4.55 -10.17
C HIS A 153 6.15 -5.41 -8.90
N PHE A 154 5.22 -5.20 -7.96
CA PHE A 154 5.37 -5.73 -6.60
C PHE A 154 4.33 -6.80 -6.21
N GLY A 155 3.26 -6.99 -6.98
CA GLY A 155 2.18 -7.92 -6.64
C GLY A 155 1.14 -7.31 -5.68
N THR A 156 0.53 -8.14 -4.82
CA THR A 156 -0.46 -7.68 -3.85
C THR A 156 0.19 -6.92 -2.68
N PRO A 157 -0.59 -6.16 -1.88
CA PRO A 157 -0.11 -5.52 -0.65
C PRO A 157 0.64 -6.48 0.28
N LEU A 158 0.17 -7.73 0.39
CA LEU A 158 0.80 -8.75 1.23
C LEU A 158 2.20 -9.15 0.71
N HIS A 159 2.39 -9.27 -0.61
CA HIS A 159 3.72 -9.52 -1.19
C HIS A 159 4.69 -8.40 -0.84
N VAL A 160 4.23 -7.15 -0.94
CA VAL A 160 5.06 -5.97 -0.64
C VAL A 160 5.42 -5.90 0.83
N ALA A 161 4.45 -6.11 1.73
CA ALA A 161 4.67 -6.12 3.17
C ALA A 161 5.72 -7.18 3.56
N CYS A 162 5.60 -8.40 3.01
CA CYS A 162 6.55 -9.49 3.28
C CYS A 162 7.94 -9.22 2.69
N ALA A 163 8.02 -8.67 1.45
CA ALA A 163 9.29 -8.33 0.81
C ALA A 163 10.05 -7.20 1.52
N ARG A 164 9.36 -6.39 2.32
CA ARG A 164 9.90 -5.26 3.10
C ARG A 164 9.99 -5.53 4.61
N GLU A 165 9.67 -6.73 5.04
CA GLU A 165 9.70 -7.16 6.44
C GLU A 165 8.75 -6.38 7.37
N HIS A 166 7.65 -5.85 6.83
CA HIS A 166 6.65 -5.13 7.60
C HIS A 166 5.63 -6.11 8.21
N LEU A 167 5.99 -6.71 9.36
CA LEU A 167 5.20 -7.74 10.03
C LEU A 167 3.79 -7.25 10.41
N ASP A 168 3.69 -6.05 10.99
CA ASP A 168 2.41 -5.48 11.42
C ASP A 168 1.47 -5.24 10.24
N CYS A 169 1.99 -4.73 9.11
CA CYS A 169 1.21 -4.57 7.90
C CYS A 169 0.74 -5.93 7.35
N ALA A 170 1.61 -6.94 7.33
CA ALA A 170 1.25 -8.29 6.89
C ALA A 170 0.16 -8.90 7.79
N LYS A 171 0.27 -8.72 9.12
CA LYS A 171 -0.72 -9.17 10.09
C LYS A 171 -2.09 -8.53 9.85
N LEU A 172 -2.15 -7.21 9.70
CA LEU A 172 -3.39 -6.48 9.42
C LEU A 172 -4.05 -6.95 8.11
N LEU A 173 -3.28 -7.10 7.04
CA LEU A 173 -3.77 -7.60 5.76
C LEU A 173 -4.36 -9.01 5.87
N LEU A 174 -3.68 -9.91 6.56
CA LEU A 174 -4.15 -11.28 6.78
C LEU A 174 -5.39 -11.33 7.69
N GLN A 175 -5.43 -10.51 8.74
CA GLN A 175 -6.61 -10.38 9.60
C GLN A 175 -7.81 -9.85 8.82
N ALA A 176 -7.62 -8.91 7.90
CA ALA A 176 -8.65 -8.40 7.01
C ALA A 176 -9.09 -9.40 5.92
N GLY A 177 -8.41 -10.53 5.78
CA GLY A 177 -8.79 -11.59 4.84
C GLY A 177 -8.07 -11.59 3.51
N ALA A 178 -6.88 -10.98 3.43
CA ALA A 178 -6.04 -11.10 2.25
C ALA A 178 -5.71 -12.57 1.94
N ASN A 179 -5.66 -12.92 0.66
CA ASN A 179 -5.32 -14.26 0.23
C ASN A 179 -3.83 -14.54 0.44
N VAL A 180 -3.52 -15.32 1.48
CA VAL A 180 -2.14 -15.71 1.83
C VAL A 180 -1.41 -16.43 0.69
N ASN A 181 -2.15 -17.12 -0.18
CA ASN A 181 -1.63 -17.90 -1.31
C ASN A 181 -1.77 -17.17 -2.65
N ALA A 182 -2.08 -15.88 -2.65
CA ALA A 182 -2.01 -15.08 -3.86
C ALA A 182 -0.61 -15.22 -4.48
N ALA A 183 -0.54 -15.37 -5.80
CA ALA A 183 0.72 -15.58 -6.50
C ALA A 183 0.97 -14.48 -7.53
N LYS A 184 2.18 -13.98 -7.56
CA LYS A 184 2.70 -13.12 -8.62
C LYS A 184 3.83 -13.86 -9.33
N LEU A 185 3.68 -14.13 -10.64
CA LEU A 185 4.65 -14.93 -11.39
C LEU A 185 5.00 -16.26 -10.67
N HIS A 186 3.95 -16.89 -10.08
CA HIS A 186 4.03 -18.08 -9.23
C HIS A 186 4.72 -17.90 -7.87
N GLU A 187 5.30 -16.75 -7.56
CA GLU A 187 5.81 -16.46 -6.21
C GLU A 187 4.66 -16.05 -5.28
N THR A 188 4.61 -16.64 -4.09
CA THR A 188 3.68 -16.28 -3.02
C THR A 188 4.36 -15.36 -2.00
N ALA A 189 3.58 -14.74 -1.11
CA ALA A 189 4.12 -13.97 0.01
C ALA A 189 5.13 -14.77 0.85
N LEU A 190 4.94 -16.09 0.96
CA LEU A 190 5.84 -16.99 1.68
C LEU A 190 7.23 -17.11 1.01
N HIS A 191 7.31 -17.05 -0.32
CA HIS A 191 8.60 -16.99 -1.03
C HIS A 191 9.36 -15.70 -0.68
N HIS A 192 8.65 -14.56 -0.58
CA HIS A 192 9.26 -13.30 -0.18
C HIS A 192 9.74 -13.32 1.27
N ALA A 193 8.94 -13.85 2.21
CA ALA A 193 9.32 -14.02 3.61
C ALA A 193 10.56 -14.93 3.76
N ALA A 194 10.65 -16.00 2.96
CA ALA A 194 11.82 -16.89 2.93
C ALA A 194 13.07 -16.18 2.39
N LYS A 195 12.95 -15.37 1.35
CA LYS A 195 14.06 -14.61 0.75
C LYS A 195 14.63 -13.57 1.73
N VAL A 196 13.79 -12.90 2.50
CA VAL A 196 14.21 -11.93 3.54
C VAL A 196 14.61 -12.61 4.85
N ARG A 197 14.39 -13.94 4.96
CA ARG A 197 14.78 -14.77 6.12
C ARG A 197 14.12 -14.37 7.44
N ASN A 198 12.95 -13.81 7.39
CA ASN A 198 12.21 -13.41 8.58
C ASN A 198 11.32 -14.57 9.05
N VAL A 199 11.66 -15.11 10.24
CA VAL A 199 10.96 -16.27 10.83
C VAL A 199 9.53 -15.90 11.21
N ASP A 200 9.34 -14.74 11.84
CA ASP A 200 8.03 -14.29 12.32
C ASP A 200 7.03 -14.15 11.16
N LEU A 201 7.49 -13.65 10.00
CA LEU A 201 6.68 -13.60 8.79
C LEU A 201 6.34 -14.99 8.26
N VAL A 202 7.29 -15.93 8.29
CA VAL A 202 7.02 -17.32 7.85
C VAL A 202 5.99 -17.97 8.77
N GLU A 203 6.16 -17.87 10.09
CA GLU A 203 5.22 -18.41 11.07
C GLU A 203 3.82 -17.81 10.89
N LEU A 204 3.75 -16.48 10.79
CA LEU A 204 2.49 -15.77 10.56
C LEU A 204 1.79 -16.28 9.27
N LEU A 205 2.50 -16.34 8.15
CA LEU A 205 1.92 -16.78 6.88
C LEU A 205 1.46 -18.24 6.92
N VAL A 206 2.22 -19.13 7.54
CA VAL A 206 1.85 -20.56 7.69
C VAL A 206 0.62 -20.67 8.60
N GLU A 207 0.55 -19.92 9.69
CA GLU A 207 -0.61 -19.90 10.59
C GLU A 207 -1.89 -19.50 9.88
N PHE A 208 -1.81 -18.55 8.93
CA PHE A 208 -2.94 -18.16 8.08
C PHE A 208 -3.18 -19.08 6.89
N GLY A 209 -2.50 -20.24 6.80
CA GLY A 209 -2.69 -21.26 5.79
C GLY A 209 -1.86 -21.06 4.51
N GLY A 210 -0.70 -20.43 4.65
CA GLY A 210 0.28 -20.32 3.57
C GLY A 210 0.79 -21.70 3.13
N ASN A 211 0.82 -21.94 1.83
CA ASN A 211 1.27 -23.22 1.26
C ASN A 211 2.79 -23.26 1.21
N ILE A 212 3.41 -24.03 2.12
CA ILE A 212 4.86 -24.24 2.19
C ILE A 212 5.42 -25.05 1.00
N TYR A 213 4.55 -25.75 0.25
CA TYR A 213 4.92 -26.55 -0.92
C TYR A 213 4.69 -25.82 -2.25
N ALA A 214 4.21 -24.55 -2.22
CA ALA A 214 4.02 -23.77 -3.43
C ALA A 214 5.34 -23.67 -4.20
N ARG A 215 5.27 -23.77 -5.53
CA ARG A 215 6.45 -23.67 -6.39
C ARG A 215 6.36 -22.42 -7.25
N ASP A 216 7.47 -21.70 -7.33
CA ASP A 216 7.61 -20.56 -8.22
C ASP A 216 7.82 -21.00 -9.69
N ASN A 217 8.03 -20.05 -10.59
CA ASN A 217 8.28 -20.30 -12.01
C ASN A 217 9.61 -21.03 -12.29
N ARG A 218 10.48 -21.18 -11.28
CA ARG A 218 11.74 -21.94 -11.33
C ARG A 218 11.60 -23.32 -10.70
N GLY A 219 10.38 -23.68 -10.27
CA GLY A 219 10.07 -24.92 -9.56
C GLY A 219 10.55 -24.96 -8.11
N LYS A 220 11.04 -23.84 -7.55
CA LYS A 220 11.55 -23.78 -6.18
C LYS A 220 10.43 -23.55 -5.19
N LYS A 221 10.53 -24.22 -4.03
CA LYS A 221 9.69 -23.97 -2.87
C LYS A 221 10.22 -22.77 -2.06
N PRO A 222 9.42 -22.16 -1.16
CA PRO A 222 9.91 -21.14 -0.23
C PRO A 222 11.13 -21.60 0.58
N SER A 223 11.16 -22.85 1.06
CA SER A 223 12.29 -23.43 1.81
C SER A 223 13.59 -23.46 1.02
N ASP A 224 13.54 -23.57 -0.32
CA ASP A 224 14.72 -23.62 -1.19
C ASP A 224 15.47 -22.27 -1.26
N TYR A 225 14.86 -21.18 -0.79
CA TYR A 225 15.48 -19.85 -0.68
C TYR A 225 16.16 -19.60 0.67
N THR A 226 16.07 -20.56 1.59
CA THR A 226 16.70 -20.48 2.91
C THR A 226 17.98 -21.32 2.95
N TRP A 227 18.91 -20.96 3.83
CA TRP A 227 20.14 -21.72 4.04
C TRP A 227 19.87 -22.81 5.06
N SER A 228 20.40 -24.00 4.85
CA SER A 228 20.12 -25.23 5.64
C SER A 228 20.30 -25.07 7.17
N SER A 229 21.14 -24.14 7.63
CA SER A 229 21.37 -23.88 9.05
C SER A 229 20.60 -22.66 9.60
N SER A 230 19.84 -21.95 8.75
CA SER A 230 19.15 -20.72 9.17
C SER A 230 17.95 -21.05 10.07
N PRO A 231 17.59 -20.11 11.00
CA PRO A 231 16.38 -20.25 11.79
C PRO A 231 15.12 -20.44 10.93
N THR A 232 15.05 -19.76 9.77
CA THR A 232 13.95 -19.86 8.82
C THR A 232 13.86 -21.26 8.20
N ALA A 233 15.01 -21.90 7.86
CA ALA A 233 15.02 -23.28 7.37
C ALA A 233 14.51 -24.27 8.41
N LYS A 234 14.90 -24.11 9.67
CA LYS A 234 14.40 -24.92 10.78
C LYS A 234 12.90 -24.75 10.99
N CYS A 235 12.40 -23.53 10.82
CA CYS A 235 10.96 -23.22 10.88
C CYS A 235 10.20 -23.99 9.76
N PHE A 236 10.67 -23.96 8.53
CA PHE A 236 10.07 -24.75 7.43
C PHE A 236 10.14 -26.25 7.72
N GLU A 237 11.29 -26.78 8.17
CA GLU A 237 11.47 -28.19 8.53
C GLU A 237 10.50 -28.60 9.64
N TYR A 238 10.26 -27.74 10.62
CA TYR A 238 9.27 -27.98 11.67
C TYR A 238 7.86 -28.13 11.08
N TYR A 239 7.42 -27.22 10.22
CA TYR A 239 6.09 -27.28 9.61
C TYR A 239 5.94 -28.40 8.56
N GLU A 240 7.02 -28.83 7.92
CA GLU A 240 7.01 -30.02 7.06
C GLU A 240 6.79 -31.31 7.86
N LYS A 241 7.33 -31.38 9.09
CA LYS A 241 7.20 -32.55 9.97
C LYS A 241 5.97 -32.50 10.87
N THR A 242 5.48 -31.30 11.18
CA THR A 242 4.37 -31.07 12.13
C THR A 242 3.22 -30.40 11.39
N PRO A 243 2.23 -31.14 10.89
CA PRO A 243 1.08 -30.55 10.21
C PRO A 243 0.29 -29.67 11.19
N LEU A 244 -0.40 -28.65 10.63
CA LEU A 244 -1.28 -27.79 11.39
C LEU A 244 -2.35 -28.63 12.12
N SER A 245 -2.69 -28.23 13.34
CA SER A 245 -3.76 -28.89 14.11
C SER A 245 -5.10 -28.78 13.39
N LEU A 246 -6.02 -29.70 13.68
CA LEU A 246 -7.36 -29.67 13.10
C LEU A 246 -8.08 -28.32 13.37
N ALA A 247 -7.90 -27.76 14.56
CA ALA A 247 -8.46 -26.46 14.92
C ALA A 247 -7.93 -25.33 14.00
N GLN A 248 -6.63 -25.30 13.74
CA GLN A 248 -6.02 -24.33 12.82
C GLN A 248 -6.52 -24.52 11.38
N LEU A 249 -6.61 -25.77 10.92
CA LEU A 249 -7.14 -26.07 9.57
C LEU A 249 -8.61 -25.65 9.45
N CYS A 250 -9.43 -25.91 10.46
CA CYS A 250 -10.83 -25.45 10.50
C CYS A 250 -10.90 -23.91 10.47
N ARG A 251 -10.05 -23.21 11.25
CA ARG A 251 -10.00 -21.74 11.25
C ARG A 251 -9.69 -21.19 9.84
N VAL A 252 -8.66 -21.73 9.20
CA VAL A 252 -8.28 -21.33 7.83
C VAL A 252 -9.41 -21.60 6.85
N ALA A 253 -10.07 -22.79 6.95
CA ALA A 253 -11.19 -23.16 6.07
C ALA A 253 -12.40 -22.21 6.24
N VAL A 254 -12.80 -21.90 7.49
CA VAL A 254 -13.90 -20.99 7.79
C VAL A 254 -13.58 -19.58 7.25
N ARG A 255 -12.40 -19.06 7.50
CA ARG A 255 -12.00 -17.72 7.02
C ARG A 255 -11.96 -17.65 5.48
N ARG A 256 -11.45 -18.70 4.83
CA ARG A 256 -11.45 -18.79 3.36
C ARG A 256 -12.86 -18.84 2.79
N ALA A 257 -13.77 -19.59 3.42
CA ALA A 257 -15.17 -19.65 3.01
C ALA A 257 -15.92 -18.32 3.23
N ALA A 258 -15.64 -17.63 4.34
CA ALA A 258 -16.19 -16.32 4.62
C ALA A 258 -15.72 -15.26 3.61
N GLY A 259 -14.47 -15.31 3.20
CA GLY A 259 -13.84 -14.29 2.36
C GLY A 259 -13.79 -12.93 3.07
N GLN A 260 -13.22 -11.93 2.44
CA GLN A 260 -13.06 -10.59 3.01
C GLN A 260 -14.38 -10.01 3.55
N ARG A 261 -15.44 -10.08 2.76
CA ARG A 261 -16.77 -9.51 3.14
C ARG A 261 -17.54 -10.31 4.18
N GLY A 262 -17.15 -11.55 4.42
CA GLY A 262 -17.81 -12.43 5.38
C GLY A 262 -17.17 -12.43 6.76
N LEU A 263 -15.94 -11.92 6.90
CA LEU A 263 -15.24 -11.90 8.18
C LEU A 263 -15.98 -11.04 9.22
N ASP A 264 -16.51 -9.88 8.81
CA ASP A 264 -17.29 -9.00 9.69
C ASP A 264 -18.58 -9.68 10.19
N LYS A 265 -19.13 -10.62 9.41
CA LYS A 265 -20.34 -11.39 9.78
C LYS A 265 -20.04 -12.50 10.79
N ILE A 266 -18.79 -12.91 10.95
CA ILE A 266 -18.42 -13.93 11.96
C ILE A 266 -18.77 -13.44 13.35
N CYS A 267 -18.63 -12.14 13.65
CA CYS A 267 -19.04 -11.53 14.92
C CYS A 267 -20.54 -11.62 15.18
N GLN A 268 -21.36 -11.76 14.12
CA GLN A 268 -22.82 -11.85 14.22
C GLN A 268 -23.33 -13.29 14.41
N LEU A 269 -22.43 -14.27 14.28
CA LEU A 269 -22.79 -15.67 14.52
C LEU A 269 -23.01 -15.91 16.02
N GLN A 270 -24.01 -16.73 16.34
CA GLN A 270 -24.28 -17.16 17.72
C GLN A 270 -23.25 -18.20 18.20
N LEU A 271 -21.99 -17.82 18.22
CA LEU A 271 -20.88 -18.64 18.66
C LEU A 271 -20.33 -18.13 20.00
N PRO A 272 -19.75 -19.01 20.83
CA PRO A 272 -19.06 -18.59 22.04
C PRO A 272 -18.01 -17.50 21.75
N PRO A 273 -17.88 -16.45 22.58
CA PRO A 273 -16.95 -15.34 22.33
C PRO A 273 -15.50 -15.79 22.09
N ARG A 274 -15.05 -16.79 22.83
CA ARG A 274 -13.69 -17.38 22.64
C ARG A 274 -13.49 -17.98 21.25
N LEU A 275 -14.55 -18.56 20.66
CA LEU A 275 -14.47 -19.13 19.32
C LEU A 275 -14.46 -18.02 18.26
N ILE A 276 -15.23 -16.96 18.45
CA ILE A 276 -15.21 -15.78 17.59
C ILE A 276 -13.80 -15.15 17.60
N GLN A 277 -13.21 -14.91 18.77
CA GLN A 277 -11.86 -14.39 18.92
C GLN A 277 -10.84 -15.30 18.22
N TYR A 278 -10.95 -16.62 18.43
CA TYR A 278 -10.07 -17.59 17.76
C TYR A 278 -10.18 -17.53 16.24
N LEU A 279 -11.38 -17.40 15.68
CA LEU A 279 -11.60 -17.32 14.23
C LEU A 279 -11.07 -16.02 13.63
N LEU A 280 -11.09 -14.92 14.39
CA LEU A 280 -10.65 -13.60 13.92
C LEU A 280 -9.16 -13.33 14.19
N TYR A 281 -8.44 -14.20 14.90
CA TYR A 281 -7.05 -13.99 15.34
C TYR A 281 -6.91 -12.81 16.33
N ASN A 282 -7.93 -12.57 17.15
CA ASN A 282 -7.94 -11.54 18.20
C ASN A 282 -7.60 -12.17 19.56
#